data_c5b32c2edfe45cef03f62189187b0679
#
_entry.id   c5b32c2edfe45cef03f62189187b0679
#
_cell.length_a   1.000
_cell.length_b   1.000
_cell.length_c   1.000
_cell.angle_alpha   90.00
_cell.angle_beta   90.00
_cell.angle_gamma   90.00
#
_symmetry.space_group_name_H-M   'P 1'
#
loop_
_entity.id
_entity.type
_entity.pdbx_description
1 polymer ?
#
loop_
_entity_poly.entity_id
_entity_poly.type
_entity_poly.pdbx_seq_one_letter_code
_entity_poly.pdbx_strand_id
1 'polypeptide(L)'
;MQRRNKPEVLAPAGNLRGLKTAVDYGADAVYCGGKAFGMRSAPKNLSLEDFEEGSRYAHEHGARVYVTCNVLPRNSEVEAIRDYLGQLKDTGVDALIVSDFGVMMTAREVAPELELHVSTQAGITNYGAARAFYELGAKRVVLAREMDLQAVRDIRARIPEDMDIECFVHGAMCMAFSGRCLFSNYLTGRDGNHGECAQPCRWKYSIVEEKRPGQYFPIEQTENGAYLFNSQDMNMLEHIDDLIDSGATSLKIEGRSKSAYYIAAMTNAYKTAVNQYMVERGFEDAEGNEIKPFHNMVIRPDDPDFANAVPDNIEHNADKAFAGVPDAEDGQAAPQVNTVHCANIGNADDGNLSYHARSTRRKSNTAAEILPEDWHHAAVRPAPHVELPDWLKEEPYKVAHRDYSTGFYYPQRKVTQRTDRAGYFRSWLVVGEALSWSPDEGGRLTMMSRNKIEPGQQVEFLLAGEPPLAYTVPDSGLRDADGNPVAAINNPAHVFSIPCPHNVPANTAIRSRTKQATLKAE
;
A
#
# COMPACT_ATOMS: atom_id res chain seq x y z
N MET A 1 10.51 -21.25 -15.17
CA MET A 1 10.81 -19.85 -14.81
C MET A 1 11.82 -19.86 -13.67
N GLN A 2 12.84 -19.02 -13.75
CA GLN A 2 13.82 -18.88 -12.67
C GLN A 2 13.12 -18.24 -11.48
N ARG A 3 13.29 -18.83 -10.29
CA ARG A 3 12.81 -18.26 -9.02
C ARG A 3 13.48 -16.90 -8.85
N ARG A 4 12.76 -15.89 -8.36
CA ARG A 4 13.36 -14.59 -8.05
C ARG A 4 14.37 -14.74 -6.93
N ASN A 5 15.50 -14.11 -7.10
CA ASN A 5 16.61 -14.23 -6.15
C ASN A 5 16.42 -13.35 -4.90
N LYS A 6 15.34 -12.54 -4.81
CA LYS A 6 15.01 -11.69 -3.67
C LYS A 6 13.53 -11.31 -3.61
N PRO A 7 13.05 -10.81 -2.45
CA PRO A 7 11.68 -10.29 -2.33
C PRO A 7 11.42 -9.15 -3.32
N GLU A 8 10.24 -9.20 -3.94
CA GLU A 8 9.82 -8.22 -4.94
C GLU A 8 9.20 -6.99 -4.27
N VAL A 9 9.60 -5.80 -4.68
CA VAL A 9 8.87 -4.56 -4.39
C VAL A 9 7.90 -4.30 -5.54
N LEU A 10 6.59 -4.43 -5.25
CA LEU A 10 5.51 -4.26 -6.21
C LEU A 10 4.88 -2.88 -6.05
N ALA A 11 5.20 -1.99 -6.98
CA ALA A 11 4.76 -0.60 -6.96
C ALA A 11 3.43 -0.41 -7.73
N PRO A 12 2.59 0.56 -7.32
CA PRO A 12 1.36 0.91 -8.02
C PRO A 12 1.64 1.87 -9.19
N ALA A 13 0.84 1.78 -10.27
CA ALA A 13 0.77 2.83 -11.27
C ALA A 13 -0.67 3.09 -11.75
N GLY A 14 -1.03 4.36 -11.86
CA GLY A 14 -2.33 4.80 -12.36
C GLY A 14 -2.30 5.27 -13.81
N ASN A 15 -1.13 5.36 -14.42
CA ASN A 15 -0.90 5.76 -15.82
C ASN A 15 0.54 5.40 -16.23
N LEU A 16 0.85 5.55 -17.51
CA LEU A 16 2.16 5.24 -18.08
C LEU A 16 3.32 6.00 -17.39
N ARG A 17 3.13 7.29 -17.10
CA ARG A 17 4.14 8.06 -16.37
C ARG A 17 4.42 7.49 -14.97
N GLY A 18 3.37 7.13 -14.23
CA GLY A 18 3.51 6.49 -12.93
C GLY A 18 4.22 5.15 -13.00
N LEU A 19 4.00 4.38 -14.07
CA LEU A 19 4.70 3.12 -14.33
C LEU A 19 6.20 3.37 -14.51
N LYS A 20 6.58 4.28 -15.40
CA LYS A 20 7.99 4.64 -15.62
C LYS A 20 8.64 5.17 -14.34
N THR A 21 7.95 6.05 -13.60
CA THR A 21 8.43 6.54 -12.30
C THR A 21 8.68 5.40 -11.31
N ALA A 22 7.79 4.41 -11.21
CA ALA A 22 7.99 3.27 -10.32
C ALA A 22 9.25 2.48 -10.68
N VAL A 23 9.46 2.25 -11.97
CA VAL A 23 10.65 1.57 -12.50
C VAL A 23 11.93 2.36 -12.21
N ASP A 24 11.93 3.68 -12.49
CA ASP A 24 13.07 4.58 -12.25
C ASP A 24 13.52 4.59 -10.77
N TYR A 25 12.56 4.37 -9.84
CA TYR A 25 12.83 4.30 -8.40
C TYR A 25 12.98 2.86 -7.86
N GLY A 26 13.22 1.90 -8.74
CA GLY A 26 13.68 0.56 -8.40
C GLY A 26 12.59 -0.45 -8.12
N ALA A 27 11.37 -0.26 -8.59
CA ALA A 27 10.34 -1.30 -8.54
C ALA A 27 10.80 -2.56 -9.28
N ASP A 28 10.66 -3.73 -8.65
CA ASP A 28 10.89 -5.02 -9.31
C ASP A 28 9.71 -5.41 -10.20
N ALA A 29 8.53 -4.90 -9.85
CA ALA A 29 7.33 -5.01 -10.66
C ALA A 29 6.39 -3.83 -10.43
N VAL A 30 5.55 -3.55 -11.43
CA VAL A 30 4.54 -2.50 -11.36
C VAL A 30 3.17 -3.09 -11.64
N TYR A 31 2.18 -2.83 -10.77
CA TYR A 31 0.81 -3.21 -11.06
C TYR A 31 -0.03 -2.00 -11.45
N CYS A 32 -0.82 -2.16 -12.50
CA CYS A 32 -1.63 -1.10 -13.08
C CYS A 32 -2.96 -1.65 -13.58
N GLY A 33 -3.86 -0.78 -14.00
CA GLY A 33 -5.15 -1.16 -14.56
C GLY A 33 -5.37 -0.57 -15.93
N GLY A 34 -6.01 -1.34 -16.78
CA GLY A 34 -6.52 -0.89 -18.05
C GLY A 34 -7.80 -0.04 -17.89
N LYS A 35 -8.25 0.54 -19.00
CA LYS A 35 -9.50 1.33 -19.06
C LYS A 35 -10.75 0.52 -18.72
N ALA A 36 -10.64 -0.83 -18.77
CA ALA A 36 -11.73 -1.76 -18.47
C ALA A 36 -11.32 -2.80 -17.40
N PHE A 37 -12.31 -3.35 -16.70
CA PHE A 37 -12.25 -4.53 -15.83
C PHE A 37 -11.27 -4.50 -14.65
N GLY A 38 -10.65 -3.35 -14.36
CA GLY A 38 -9.81 -3.17 -13.18
C GLY A 38 -10.56 -2.47 -12.05
N MET A 39 -10.35 -2.89 -10.80
CA MET A 39 -10.77 -2.09 -9.64
C MET A 39 -10.14 -0.70 -9.71
N ARG A 40 -10.93 0.35 -9.42
CA ARG A 40 -10.56 1.76 -9.60
C ARG A 40 -10.42 2.15 -11.07
N SER A 41 -11.52 2.07 -11.80
CA SER A 41 -11.62 2.68 -13.12
C SER A 41 -11.40 4.20 -12.99
N ALA A 42 -10.36 4.69 -13.64
CA ALA A 42 -10.07 6.11 -13.71
C ALA A 42 -9.86 6.50 -15.17
N PRO A 43 -10.22 7.74 -15.57
CA PRO A 43 -10.06 8.20 -16.97
C PRO A 43 -8.62 8.14 -17.49
N LYS A 44 -7.64 8.05 -16.59
CA LYS A 44 -6.20 8.01 -16.90
C LYS A 44 -5.60 6.61 -16.88
N ASN A 45 -6.41 5.54 -16.73
CA ASN A 45 -5.92 4.17 -16.81
C ASN A 45 -5.29 3.89 -18.19
N LEU A 46 -4.38 2.91 -18.23
CA LEU A 46 -3.56 2.59 -19.39
C LEU A 46 -4.40 2.05 -20.55
N SER A 47 -4.04 2.45 -21.77
CA SER A 47 -4.50 1.82 -23.01
C SER A 47 -3.65 0.60 -23.34
N LEU A 48 -3.98 -0.15 -24.40
CA LEU A 48 -3.15 -1.28 -24.84
C LEU A 48 -1.77 -0.79 -25.32
N GLU A 49 -1.73 0.35 -26.02
CA GLU A 49 -0.49 0.98 -26.47
C GLU A 49 0.37 1.46 -25.27
N ASP A 50 -0.27 1.97 -24.21
CA ASP A 50 0.43 2.32 -22.96
C ASP A 50 1.02 1.08 -22.28
N PHE A 51 0.35 -0.09 -22.37
CA PHE A 51 0.89 -1.34 -21.86
C PHE A 51 2.08 -1.82 -22.68
N GLU A 52 2.03 -1.75 -24.01
CA GLU A 52 3.16 -2.11 -24.87
C GLU A 52 4.40 -1.24 -24.57
N GLU A 53 4.22 0.08 -24.50
CA GLU A 53 5.29 1.01 -24.17
C GLU A 53 5.81 0.80 -22.75
N GLY A 54 4.90 0.65 -21.78
CA GLY A 54 5.23 0.46 -20.37
C GLY A 54 5.93 -0.86 -20.10
N SER A 55 5.49 -1.95 -20.71
CA SER A 55 6.11 -3.27 -20.57
C SER A 55 7.52 -3.29 -21.16
N ARG A 56 7.67 -2.73 -22.37
CA ARG A 56 9.00 -2.60 -22.97
C ARG A 56 9.95 -1.79 -22.06
N TYR A 57 9.50 -0.63 -21.57
CA TYR A 57 10.31 0.19 -20.68
C TYR A 57 10.67 -0.55 -19.39
N ALA A 58 9.73 -1.24 -18.77
CA ALA A 58 9.96 -2.01 -17.57
C ALA A 58 10.97 -3.14 -17.80
N HIS A 59 10.81 -3.90 -18.88
CA HIS A 59 11.71 -5.00 -19.22
C HIS A 59 13.14 -4.53 -19.51
N GLU A 60 13.31 -3.40 -20.21
CA GLU A 60 14.63 -2.77 -20.45
C GLU A 60 15.36 -2.42 -19.14
N HIS A 61 14.60 -2.23 -18.04
CA HIS A 61 15.12 -1.93 -16.70
C HIS A 61 15.04 -3.11 -15.73
N GLY A 62 14.71 -4.31 -16.22
CA GLY A 62 14.63 -5.53 -15.41
C GLY A 62 13.39 -5.65 -14.51
N ALA A 63 12.38 -4.80 -14.70
CA ALA A 63 11.10 -4.83 -13.97
C ALA A 63 10.01 -5.54 -14.78
N ARG A 64 8.91 -5.94 -14.09
CA ARG A 64 7.75 -6.63 -14.67
C ARG A 64 6.49 -5.78 -14.57
N VAL A 65 5.50 -6.07 -15.41
CA VAL A 65 4.21 -5.36 -15.45
C VAL A 65 3.05 -6.32 -15.23
N TYR A 66 2.20 -6.03 -14.22
CA TYR A 66 1.02 -6.82 -13.87
C TYR A 66 -0.25 -6.02 -14.08
N VAL A 67 -1.22 -6.61 -14.77
CA VAL A 67 -2.48 -5.93 -15.09
C VAL A 67 -3.60 -6.43 -14.20
N THR A 68 -4.33 -5.51 -13.58
CA THR A 68 -5.51 -5.85 -12.80
C THR A 68 -6.72 -6.10 -13.69
N CYS A 69 -7.28 -7.29 -13.61
CA CYS A 69 -8.59 -7.68 -14.15
C CYS A 69 -9.40 -8.27 -12.98
N ASN A 70 -9.62 -7.47 -11.95
CA ASN A 70 -10.05 -7.92 -10.62
C ASN A 70 -11.38 -7.32 -10.15
N VAL A 71 -12.22 -6.87 -11.07
CA VAL A 71 -13.63 -6.60 -10.81
C VAL A 71 -14.40 -7.90 -10.57
N LEU A 72 -15.58 -7.83 -9.97
CA LEU A 72 -16.55 -8.92 -9.93
C LEU A 72 -17.48 -8.77 -11.14
N PRO A 73 -17.25 -9.49 -12.24
CA PRO A 73 -17.96 -9.27 -13.50
C PRO A 73 -19.41 -9.75 -13.43
N ARG A 74 -20.23 -9.14 -14.27
CA ARG A 74 -21.59 -9.59 -14.55
C ARG A 74 -21.62 -10.47 -15.80
N ASN A 75 -22.67 -11.25 -15.97
CA ASN A 75 -22.81 -12.12 -17.15
C ASN A 75 -22.66 -11.39 -18.49
N SER A 76 -23.11 -10.14 -18.56
CA SER A 76 -22.99 -9.31 -19.77
C SER A 76 -21.57 -8.86 -20.10
N GLU A 77 -20.61 -9.08 -19.21
CA GLU A 77 -19.21 -8.62 -19.35
C GLU A 77 -18.25 -9.76 -19.70
N VAL A 78 -18.70 -11.01 -19.59
CA VAL A 78 -17.84 -12.19 -19.74
C VAL A 78 -17.13 -12.25 -21.09
N GLU A 79 -17.86 -12.04 -22.19
CA GLU A 79 -17.28 -12.07 -23.54
C GLU A 79 -16.34 -10.87 -23.78
N ALA A 80 -16.71 -9.69 -23.29
CA ALA A 80 -15.84 -8.52 -23.39
C ALA A 80 -14.54 -8.68 -22.59
N ILE A 81 -14.58 -9.39 -21.45
CA ILE A 81 -13.39 -9.77 -20.69
C ILE A 81 -12.53 -10.76 -21.48
N ARG A 82 -13.12 -11.76 -22.12
CA ARG A 82 -12.42 -12.72 -22.97
C ARG A 82 -11.64 -12.01 -24.08
N ASP A 83 -12.29 -11.11 -24.79
CA ASP A 83 -11.67 -10.31 -25.85
C ASP A 83 -10.54 -9.42 -25.33
N TYR A 84 -10.76 -8.76 -24.18
CA TYR A 84 -9.76 -7.92 -23.54
C TYR A 84 -8.50 -8.72 -23.11
N LEU A 85 -8.67 -9.89 -22.51
CA LEU A 85 -7.57 -10.77 -22.13
C LEU A 85 -6.79 -11.26 -23.36
N GLY A 86 -7.51 -11.59 -24.46
CA GLY A 86 -6.89 -11.95 -25.74
C GLY A 86 -6.04 -10.82 -26.35
N GLN A 87 -6.40 -9.56 -26.12
CA GLN A 87 -5.61 -8.41 -26.57
C GLN A 87 -4.42 -8.12 -25.63
N LEU A 88 -4.59 -8.29 -24.31
CA LEU A 88 -3.54 -8.02 -23.32
C LEU A 88 -2.30 -8.90 -23.51
N LYS A 89 -2.47 -10.16 -23.92
CA LYS A 89 -1.34 -11.10 -24.08
C LYS A 89 -0.28 -10.61 -25.06
N ASP A 90 -0.67 -9.80 -26.05
CA ASP A 90 0.21 -9.31 -27.11
C ASP A 90 0.92 -7.99 -26.72
N THR A 91 0.62 -7.42 -25.53
CA THR A 91 1.18 -6.14 -25.07
C THR A 91 2.48 -6.26 -24.26
N GLY A 92 2.95 -7.49 -24.05
CA GLY A 92 4.18 -7.74 -23.28
C GLY A 92 4.00 -7.68 -21.76
N VAL A 93 2.76 -7.58 -21.23
CA VAL A 93 2.52 -7.70 -19.79
C VAL A 93 2.85 -9.10 -19.28
N ASP A 94 3.28 -9.21 -18.03
CA ASP A 94 3.79 -10.48 -17.50
C ASP A 94 2.74 -11.28 -16.74
N ALA A 95 1.77 -10.63 -16.10
CA ALA A 95 0.78 -11.31 -15.29
C ALA A 95 -0.56 -10.58 -15.20
N LEU A 96 -1.58 -11.34 -14.87
CA LEU A 96 -2.94 -10.87 -14.58
C LEU A 96 -3.24 -10.99 -13.09
N ILE A 97 -3.76 -9.93 -12.48
CA ILE A 97 -4.27 -9.96 -11.10
C ILE A 97 -5.78 -10.12 -11.18
N VAL A 98 -6.28 -11.28 -10.78
CA VAL A 98 -7.69 -11.70 -10.94
C VAL A 98 -8.34 -12.02 -9.60
N SER A 99 -9.65 -11.81 -9.45
CA SER A 99 -10.40 -12.16 -8.24
C SER A 99 -11.53 -13.13 -8.48
N ASP A 100 -12.02 -13.21 -9.69
CA ASP A 100 -13.14 -14.04 -10.10
C ASP A 100 -12.66 -15.32 -10.76
N PHE A 101 -13.27 -16.46 -10.40
CA PHE A 101 -12.92 -17.76 -10.95
C PHE A 101 -13.19 -17.87 -12.45
N GLY A 102 -14.29 -17.27 -12.93
CA GLY A 102 -14.64 -17.25 -14.35
C GLY A 102 -13.59 -16.52 -15.17
N VAL A 103 -13.13 -15.35 -14.68
CA VAL A 103 -12.04 -14.58 -15.29
C VAL A 103 -10.73 -15.39 -15.29
N MET A 104 -10.43 -16.08 -14.19
CA MET A 104 -9.22 -16.91 -14.07
C MET A 104 -9.22 -18.05 -15.09
N MET A 105 -10.35 -18.75 -15.22
CA MET A 105 -10.47 -19.86 -16.18
C MET A 105 -10.43 -19.35 -17.63
N THR A 106 -11.07 -18.22 -17.91
CA THR A 106 -11.01 -17.57 -19.23
C THR A 106 -9.58 -17.17 -19.58
N ALA A 107 -8.83 -16.57 -18.62
CA ALA A 107 -7.43 -16.19 -18.84
C ALA A 107 -6.56 -17.41 -19.20
N ARG A 108 -6.74 -18.53 -18.52
CA ARG A 108 -6.03 -19.79 -18.84
C ARG A 108 -6.30 -20.30 -20.24
N GLU A 109 -7.50 -20.02 -20.77
CA GLU A 109 -7.90 -20.45 -22.11
C GLU A 109 -7.34 -19.54 -23.20
N VAL A 110 -7.43 -18.20 -23.03
CA VAL A 110 -7.14 -17.24 -24.11
C VAL A 110 -5.78 -16.55 -24.00
N ALA A 111 -5.15 -16.58 -22.82
CA ALA A 111 -3.84 -15.98 -22.53
C ALA A 111 -3.02 -16.87 -21.56
N PRO A 112 -2.77 -18.16 -21.92
CA PRO A 112 -2.11 -19.14 -21.04
C PRO A 112 -0.66 -18.79 -20.73
N GLU A 113 -0.03 -17.91 -21.48
CA GLU A 113 1.32 -17.38 -21.27
C GLU A 113 1.43 -16.38 -20.12
N LEU A 114 0.32 -15.72 -19.74
CA LEU A 114 0.30 -14.76 -18.65
C LEU A 114 0.21 -15.49 -17.30
N GLU A 115 1.07 -15.09 -16.37
CA GLU A 115 0.97 -15.60 -15.00
C GLU A 115 -0.34 -15.15 -14.34
N LEU A 116 -0.92 -16.02 -13.52
CA LEU A 116 -2.14 -15.71 -12.77
C LEU A 116 -1.81 -15.41 -11.30
N HIS A 117 -2.09 -14.18 -10.88
CA HIS A 117 -1.98 -13.72 -9.51
C HIS A 117 -3.38 -13.53 -8.92
N VAL A 118 -3.68 -14.23 -7.83
CA VAL A 118 -5.01 -14.15 -7.20
C VAL A 118 -5.07 -12.92 -6.31
N SER A 119 -6.00 -12.00 -6.62
CA SER A 119 -6.18 -10.74 -5.90
C SER A 119 -6.62 -10.94 -4.45
N THR A 120 -6.24 -10.01 -3.57
CA THR A 120 -6.71 -9.95 -2.17
C THR A 120 -8.23 -10.02 -2.03
N GLN A 121 -9.00 -9.59 -3.04
CA GLN A 121 -10.46 -9.66 -3.06
C GLN A 121 -11.01 -11.08 -3.14
N ALA A 122 -10.20 -12.07 -3.50
CA ALA A 122 -10.56 -13.48 -3.35
C ALA A 122 -10.67 -13.89 -1.87
N GLY A 123 -10.06 -13.10 -0.95
CA GLY A 123 -10.20 -13.31 0.49
C GLY A 123 -9.40 -14.50 0.99
N ILE A 124 -8.16 -14.65 0.54
CA ILE A 124 -7.30 -15.78 0.94
C ILE A 124 -6.75 -15.55 2.33
N THR A 125 -7.15 -16.42 3.26
CA THR A 125 -6.81 -16.36 4.68
C THR A 125 -6.22 -17.65 5.23
N ASN A 126 -6.04 -18.68 4.42
CA ASN A 126 -5.53 -19.97 4.85
C ASN A 126 -4.80 -20.71 3.71
N TYR A 127 -3.96 -21.67 4.10
CA TYR A 127 -3.16 -22.46 3.16
C TYR A 127 -3.99 -23.37 2.26
N GLY A 128 -5.18 -23.82 2.71
CA GLY A 128 -6.06 -24.66 1.91
C GLY A 128 -6.58 -23.91 0.68
N ALA A 129 -7.02 -22.65 0.87
CA ALA A 129 -7.42 -21.78 -0.25
C ALA A 129 -6.24 -21.48 -1.18
N ALA A 130 -5.06 -21.18 -0.61
CA ALA A 130 -3.85 -20.90 -1.41
C ALA A 130 -3.47 -22.12 -2.28
N ARG A 131 -3.47 -23.32 -1.72
CA ARG A 131 -3.21 -24.57 -2.46
C ARG A 131 -4.21 -24.82 -3.58
N ALA A 132 -5.50 -24.63 -3.31
CA ALA A 132 -6.54 -24.79 -4.32
C ALA A 132 -6.31 -23.84 -5.51
N PHE A 133 -5.95 -22.60 -5.26
CA PHE A 133 -5.60 -21.65 -6.34
C PHE A 133 -4.32 -22.08 -7.09
N TYR A 134 -3.32 -22.64 -6.40
CA TYR A 134 -2.12 -23.16 -7.05
C TYR A 134 -2.46 -24.31 -7.99
N GLU A 135 -3.30 -25.26 -7.57
CA GLU A 135 -3.79 -26.37 -8.40
C GLU A 135 -4.58 -25.87 -9.62
N LEU A 136 -5.27 -24.74 -9.49
CA LEU A 136 -5.94 -24.04 -10.60
C LEU A 136 -4.96 -23.24 -11.48
N GLY A 137 -3.66 -23.28 -11.23
CA GLY A 137 -2.61 -22.67 -12.06
C GLY A 137 -2.19 -21.27 -11.63
N ALA A 138 -2.62 -20.77 -10.47
CA ALA A 138 -2.10 -19.51 -9.93
C ALA A 138 -0.62 -19.65 -9.52
N LYS A 139 0.18 -18.65 -9.86
CA LYS A 139 1.59 -18.55 -9.45
C LYS A 139 1.77 -17.76 -8.18
N ARG A 140 0.79 -16.91 -7.84
CA ARG A 140 0.83 -16.00 -6.70
C ARG A 140 -0.53 -15.85 -6.06
N VAL A 141 -0.54 -15.70 -4.74
CA VAL A 141 -1.71 -15.28 -3.97
C VAL A 141 -1.42 -13.98 -3.23
N VAL A 142 -2.34 -13.03 -3.36
CA VAL A 142 -2.34 -11.82 -2.55
C VAL A 142 -3.18 -12.09 -1.31
N LEU A 143 -2.56 -12.15 -0.14
CA LEU A 143 -3.27 -12.47 1.09
C LEU A 143 -4.28 -11.37 1.46
N ALA A 144 -5.31 -11.74 2.21
CA ALA A 144 -6.20 -10.78 2.83
C ALA A 144 -5.38 -9.87 3.79
N ARG A 145 -5.77 -8.60 3.90
CA ARG A 145 -5.05 -7.61 4.74
C ARG A 145 -5.29 -7.80 6.23
N GLU A 146 -6.25 -8.64 6.56
CA GLU A 146 -6.67 -8.97 7.91
C GLU A 146 -5.84 -10.11 8.55
N MET A 147 -4.78 -10.54 7.87
CA MET A 147 -3.86 -11.59 8.32
C MET A 147 -2.81 -11.03 9.26
N ASP A 148 -2.47 -11.81 10.29
CA ASP A 148 -1.28 -11.59 11.12
C ASP A 148 -0.04 -12.31 10.57
N LEU A 149 1.13 -12.03 11.14
CA LEU A 149 2.39 -12.65 10.71
C LEU A 149 2.39 -14.16 10.89
N GLN A 150 1.75 -14.68 11.97
CA GLN A 150 1.67 -16.11 12.20
C GLN A 150 0.89 -16.82 11.10
N ALA A 151 -0.21 -16.23 10.66
CA ALA A 151 -0.99 -16.78 9.56
C ALA A 151 -0.21 -16.77 8.23
N VAL A 152 0.62 -15.75 7.97
CA VAL A 152 1.53 -15.74 6.79
C VAL A 152 2.51 -16.91 6.88
N ARG A 153 3.13 -17.14 8.04
CA ARG A 153 4.05 -18.27 8.31
C ARG A 153 3.38 -19.60 8.06
N ASP A 154 2.19 -19.79 8.63
CA ASP A 154 1.42 -21.03 8.53
C ASP A 154 1.02 -21.34 7.08
N ILE A 155 0.68 -20.32 6.30
CA ILE A 155 0.43 -20.46 4.86
C ILE A 155 1.73 -20.83 4.15
N ARG A 156 2.83 -20.08 4.36
CA ARG A 156 4.11 -20.33 3.69
C ARG A 156 4.65 -21.73 3.93
N ALA A 157 4.54 -22.20 5.16
CA ALA A 157 5.02 -23.53 5.54
C ALA A 157 4.28 -24.68 4.82
N ARG A 158 3.03 -24.43 4.37
CA ARG A 158 2.13 -25.49 3.87
C ARG A 158 1.75 -25.36 2.40
N ILE A 159 2.32 -24.41 1.66
CA ILE A 159 2.13 -24.27 0.21
C ILE A 159 3.43 -24.59 -0.53
N PRO A 160 3.37 -24.91 -1.85
CA PRO A 160 4.56 -25.14 -2.65
C PRO A 160 5.54 -23.96 -2.60
N GLU A 161 6.83 -24.28 -2.71
CA GLU A 161 7.88 -23.28 -2.64
C GLU A 161 7.84 -22.28 -3.79
N ASP A 162 7.46 -22.75 -4.98
CA ASP A 162 7.38 -21.95 -6.21
C ASP A 162 6.11 -21.10 -6.29
N MET A 163 5.24 -21.17 -5.28
CA MET A 163 4.09 -20.29 -5.15
C MET A 163 4.46 -19.01 -4.40
N ASP A 164 4.28 -17.86 -5.02
CA ASP A 164 4.51 -16.56 -4.41
C ASP A 164 3.42 -16.17 -3.41
N ILE A 165 3.84 -15.55 -2.30
CA ILE A 165 2.97 -14.85 -1.35
C ILE A 165 3.18 -13.35 -1.49
N GLU A 166 2.13 -12.63 -1.84
CA GLU A 166 2.11 -11.17 -1.91
C GLU A 166 1.37 -10.59 -0.71
N CYS A 167 2.00 -9.67 -0.01
CA CYS A 167 1.46 -8.98 1.15
C CYS A 167 1.47 -7.47 0.94
N PHE A 168 0.40 -6.77 1.39
CA PHE A 168 0.42 -5.31 1.42
C PHE A 168 1.35 -4.81 2.51
N VAL A 169 2.12 -3.77 2.21
CA VAL A 169 3.09 -3.18 3.14
C VAL A 169 2.86 -1.69 3.39
N HIS A 170 2.15 -0.99 2.49
CA HIS A 170 1.97 0.44 2.62
C HIS A 170 0.67 0.94 1.99
N GLY A 171 0.13 2.02 2.56
CA GLY A 171 -0.94 2.82 1.99
C GLY A 171 -2.31 2.55 2.59
N ALA A 172 -3.34 2.96 1.87
CA ALA A 172 -4.70 3.04 2.40
C ALA A 172 -5.31 1.67 2.74
N MET A 173 -5.77 1.50 3.97
CA MET A 173 -6.57 0.36 4.39
C MET A 173 -8.05 0.54 4.01
N CYS A 174 -8.74 -0.57 3.75
CA CYS A 174 -10.18 -0.61 3.55
C CYS A 174 -10.90 -0.90 4.87
N MET A 175 -12.09 -0.32 5.05
CA MET A 175 -12.96 -0.62 6.18
C MET A 175 -13.62 -2.01 6.08
N ALA A 176 -13.87 -2.45 4.85
CA ALA A 176 -14.48 -3.75 4.57
C ALA A 176 -13.40 -4.82 4.35
N PHE A 177 -13.75 -6.06 4.66
CA PHE A 177 -12.87 -7.21 4.52
C PHE A 177 -12.30 -7.30 3.09
N SER A 178 -11.00 -7.14 2.97
CA SER A 178 -10.24 -7.24 1.71
C SER A 178 -10.87 -6.49 0.52
N GLY A 179 -11.53 -5.37 0.79
CA GLY A 179 -12.08 -4.49 -0.25
C GLY A 179 -13.45 -4.89 -0.80
N ARG A 180 -14.12 -5.91 -0.28
CA ARG A 180 -15.51 -6.27 -0.65
C ARG A 180 -16.49 -5.46 0.17
N CYS A 181 -17.15 -4.46 -0.45
CA CYS A 181 -17.99 -3.50 0.26
C CYS A 181 -19.17 -3.02 -0.59
N LEU A 182 -20.36 -2.95 0.03
CA LEU A 182 -21.55 -2.38 -0.58
C LEU A 182 -21.84 -0.94 -0.15
N PHE A 183 -21.09 -0.40 0.81
CA PHE A 183 -21.38 0.89 1.44
C PHE A 183 -21.39 2.06 0.43
N SER A 184 -20.45 2.05 -0.52
CA SER A 184 -20.45 3.04 -1.61
C SER A 184 -21.69 2.93 -2.49
N ASN A 185 -22.08 1.70 -2.84
CA ASN A 185 -23.27 1.46 -3.65
C ASN A 185 -24.53 1.99 -2.96
N TYR A 186 -24.75 1.63 -1.68
CA TYR A 186 -25.92 2.07 -0.93
C TYR A 186 -26.02 3.58 -0.78
N LEU A 187 -24.91 4.28 -0.58
CA LEU A 187 -24.94 5.72 -0.33
C LEU A 187 -24.89 6.57 -1.61
N THR A 188 -24.32 6.05 -2.70
CA THR A 188 -24.02 6.88 -3.89
C THR A 188 -24.43 6.26 -5.21
N GLY A 189 -24.91 5.02 -5.21
CA GLY A 189 -25.15 4.23 -6.42
C GLY A 189 -23.86 3.78 -7.15
N ARG A 190 -22.65 4.11 -6.62
CA ARG A 190 -21.36 3.76 -7.21
C ARG A 190 -20.86 2.44 -6.64
N ASP A 191 -20.67 1.44 -7.51
CA ASP A 191 -20.29 0.10 -7.09
C ASP A 191 -18.79 -0.01 -6.80
N GLY A 192 -18.45 -0.13 -5.51
CA GLY A 192 -17.08 -0.30 -5.07
C GLY A 192 -16.44 -1.61 -5.54
N ASN A 193 -17.24 -2.66 -5.76
CA ASN A 193 -16.77 -3.96 -6.27
C ASN A 193 -16.54 -3.94 -7.79
N HIS A 194 -17.00 -2.87 -8.45
CA HIS A 194 -16.80 -2.58 -9.88
C HIS A 194 -15.78 -1.47 -10.14
N GLY A 195 -15.02 -1.07 -9.11
CA GLY A 195 -13.98 -0.05 -9.25
C GLY A 195 -14.43 1.38 -9.03
N GLU A 196 -15.71 1.64 -8.75
CA GLU A 196 -16.31 2.99 -8.66
C GLU A 196 -16.44 3.53 -7.22
N CYS A 197 -15.71 2.97 -6.25
CA CYS A 197 -15.83 3.32 -4.84
C CYS A 197 -15.67 4.83 -4.59
N ALA A 198 -16.74 5.47 -4.06
CA ALA A 198 -16.75 6.87 -3.66
C ALA A 198 -16.05 7.13 -2.31
N GLN A 199 -15.59 6.07 -1.64
CA GLN A 199 -14.95 6.13 -0.31
C GLN A 199 -15.82 6.75 0.81
N PRO A 200 -17.11 6.44 0.92
CA PRO A 200 -17.99 7.06 1.91
C PRO A 200 -17.57 6.76 3.35
N CYS A 201 -16.84 5.67 3.59
CA CYS A 201 -16.27 5.38 4.91
C CYS A 201 -15.30 6.46 5.43
N ARG A 202 -14.91 7.42 4.59
CA ARG A 202 -14.01 8.53 4.92
C ARG A 202 -14.73 9.88 5.01
N TRP A 203 -16.05 9.89 4.82
CA TRP A 203 -16.86 11.11 4.92
C TRP A 203 -17.20 11.44 6.37
N LYS A 204 -17.49 12.71 6.59
CA LYS A 204 -18.01 13.19 7.86
C LYS A 204 -19.49 12.87 7.99
N TYR A 205 -19.88 12.33 9.12
CA TYR A 205 -21.26 11.95 9.40
C TYR A 205 -21.77 12.62 10.69
N SER A 206 -23.09 12.78 10.74
CA SER A 206 -23.83 13.11 11.95
C SER A 206 -25.04 12.21 12.06
N ILE A 207 -25.43 11.84 13.28
CA ILE A 207 -26.68 11.13 13.51
C ILE A 207 -27.80 12.15 13.62
N VAL A 208 -28.91 11.87 12.95
CA VAL A 208 -30.16 12.61 13.09
C VAL A 208 -31.22 11.65 13.61
N GLU A 209 -31.84 12.01 14.73
CA GLU A 209 -32.97 11.24 15.26
C GLU A 209 -34.25 11.71 14.54
N GLU A 210 -35.04 10.76 14.03
CA GLU A 210 -36.20 11.02 13.15
C GLU A 210 -37.23 11.97 13.77
N LYS A 211 -37.47 11.85 15.08
CA LYS A 211 -38.43 12.69 15.83
C LYS A 211 -37.87 14.06 16.23
N ARG A 212 -36.59 14.34 15.89
CA ARG A 212 -35.90 15.60 16.17
C ARG A 212 -35.22 16.15 14.90
N PRO A 213 -35.99 16.45 13.85
CA PRO A 213 -35.46 16.97 12.62
C PRO A 213 -34.69 18.28 12.85
N GLY A 214 -33.54 18.41 12.24
CA GLY A 214 -32.67 19.60 12.39
C GLY A 214 -31.72 19.56 13.60
N GLN A 215 -31.81 18.56 14.48
CA GLN A 215 -30.82 18.33 15.53
C GLN A 215 -29.84 17.26 15.07
N TYR A 216 -28.57 17.64 14.96
CA TYR A 216 -27.48 16.75 14.52
C TYR A 216 -26.68 16.34 15.76
N PHE A 217 -26.64 15.03 16.01
CA PHE A 217 -25.87 14.46 17.12
C PHE A 217 -24.55 13.94 16.55
N PRO A 218 -23.41 14.59 16.84
CA PRO A 218 -22.13 14.06 16.43
C PRO A 218 -21.86 12.75 17.15
N ILE A 219 -21.30 11.79 16.42
CA ILE A 219 -21.01 10.45 16.95
C ILE A 219 -19.80 10.49 17.88
N GLU A 220 -18.90 11.41 17.63
CA GLU A 220 -17.80 11.80 18.52
C GLU A 220 -17.51 13.27 18.27
N GLN A 221 -17.44 14.03 19.33
CA GLN A 221 -17.33 15.48 19.20
C GLN A 221 -15.88 15.92 19.34
N THR A 222 -15.27 16.25 18.21
CA THR A 222 -14.06 17.03 18.17
C THR A 222 -14.33 18.37 17.50
N GLU A 223 -13.44 19.34 17.62
CA GLU A 223 -13.52 20.62 16.92
C GLU A 223 -13.67 20.47 15.39
N ASN A 224 -13.27 19.32 14.84
CA ASN A 224 -13.26 19.03 13.40
C ASN A 224 -14.42 18.11 12.93
N GLY A 225 -15.23 17.57 13.83
CA GLY A 225 -16.38 16.70 13.53
C GLY A 225 -16.12 15.21 13.76
N ALA A 226 -17.10 14.37 13.43
CA ALA A 226 -17.08 12.94 13.66
C ALA A 226 -16.87 12.14 12.38
N TYR A 227 -16.00 11.12 12.41
CA TYR A 227 -15.68 10.23 11.30
C TYR A 227 -15.88 8.78 11.73
N LEU A 228 -16.89 8.10 11.18
CA LEU A 228 -17.31 6.78 11.65
C LEU A 228 -16.35 5.64 11.30
N PHE A 229 -15.68 5.72 10.14
CA PHE A 229 -15.01 4.57 9.54
C PHE A 229 -13.63 4.92 8.95
N ASN A 230 -12.97 5.91 9.52
CA ASN A 230 -11.69 6.38 9.00
C ASN A 230 -10.53 5.47 9.43
N SER A 231 -10.29 4.41 8.68
CA SER A 231 -9.15 3.50 8.89
C SER A 231 -7.82 4.24 8.75
N GLN A 232 -6.82 3.87 9.55
CA GLN A 232 -5.45 4.33 9.42
C GLN A 232 -4.83 3.81 8.11
N ASP A 233 -3.78 4.46 7.62
CA ASP A 233 -2.96 3.93 6.54
C ASP A 233 -1.97 2.88 7.08
N MET A 234 -1.61 1.89 6.27
CA MET A 234 -0.60 0.91 6.63
C MET A 234 0.80 1.46 6.38
N ASN A 235 1.73 1.16 7.27
CA ASN A 235 3.17 1.38 7.09
C ASN A 235 3.95 0.27 7.77
N MET A 236 4.60 -0.60 6.97
CA MET A 236 5.42 -1.74 7.41
C MET A 236 6.90 -1.52 7.11
N LEU A 237 7.33 -0.29 6.81
CA LEU A 237 8.70 -0.04 6.35
C LEU A 237 9.74 -0.54 7.36
N GLU A 238 9.57 -0.22 8.63
CA GLU A 238 10.46 -0.64 9.72
C GLU A 238 10.28 -2.10 10.15
N HIS A 239 9.36 -2.84 9.53
CA HIS A 239 8.98 -4.21 9.88
C HIS A 239 8.96 -5.15 8.66
N ILE A 240 9.63 -4.78 7.59
CA ILE A 240 9.65 -5.60 6.37
C ILE A 240 10.38 -6.91 6.59
N ASP A 241 11.37 -6.94 7.48
CA ASP A 241 12.11 -8.13 7.85
C ASP A 241 11.19 -9.19 8.47
N ASP A 242 10.34 -8.82 9.42
CA ASP A 242 9.36 -9.73 10.02
C ASP A 242 8.45 -10.36 8.95
N LEU A 243 8.04 -9.56 7.97
CA LEU A 243 7.14 -10.02 6.92
C LEU A 243 7.86 -10.92 5.89
N ILE A 244 9.07 -10.55 5.49
CA ILE A 244 9.90 -11.36 4.58
C ILE A 244 10.29 -12.67 5.26
N ASP A 245 10.76 -12.61 6.50
CA ASP A 245 11.13 -13.78 7.30
C ASP A 245 9.91 -14.70 7.51
N SER A 246 8.69 -14.16 7.58
CA SER A 246 7.43 -14.91 7.61
C SER A 246 7.03 -15.53 6.26
N GLY A 247 7.81 -15.32 5.20
CA GLY A 247 7.65 -15.99 3.92
C GLY A 247 6.92 -15.20 2.84
N ALA A 248 6.70 -13.90 3.02
CA ALA A 248 6.26 -13.02 1.95
C ALA A 248 7.36 -12.89 0.88
N THR A 249 6.98 -13.05 -0.39
CA THR A 249 7.90 -12.98 -1.54
C THR A 249 7.66 -11.75 -2.40
N SER A 250 6.55 -11.04 -2.18
CA SER A 250 6.22 -9.78 -2.87
C SER A 250 5.59 -8.79 -1.90
N LEU A 251 6.14 -7.59 -1.86
CA LEU A 251 5.78 -6.49 -0.96
C LEU A 251 5.01 -5.44 -1.76
N LYS A 252 3.69 -5.38 -1.55
CA LYS A 252 2.79 -4.54 -2.36
C LYS A 252 2.51 -3.19 -1.72
N ILE A 253 2.80 -2.13 -2.46
CA ILE A 253 2.46 -0.76 -2.09
C ILE A 253 1.07 -0.41 -2.66
N GLU A 254 0.11 -0.03 -1.82
CA GLU A 254 -1.19 0.49 -2.27
C GLU A 254 -1.06 1.95 -2.72
N GLY A 255 -1.58 2.29 -3.90
CA GLY A 255 -1.47 3.69 -4.33
C GLY A 255 -1.75 4.00 -5.80
N ARG A 256 -2.52 3.19 -6.54
CA ARG A 256 -2.81 3.43 -7.98
C ARG A 256 -3.39 4.83 -8.28
N SER A 257 -4.12 5.41 -7.35
CA SER A 257 -4.67 6.77 -7.47
C SER A 257 -3.77 7.88 -6.91
N LYS A 258 -2.59 7.52 -6.44
CA LYS A 258 -1.63 8.47 -5.85
C LYS A 258 -0.80 9.18 -6.92
N SER A 259 -0.13 10.27 -6.54
CA SER A 259 0.76 11.04 -7.42
C SER A 259 2.04 10.27 -7.77
N ALA A 260 2.71 10.65 -8.86
CA ALA A 260 4.02 10.12 -9.22
C ALA A 260 5.05 10.30 -8.08
N TYR A 261 4.99 11.41 -7.35
CA TYR A 261 5.85 11.62 -6.19
C TYR A 261 5.64 10.57 -5.08
N TYR A 262 4.39 10.23 -4.75
CA TYR A 262 4.11 9.17 -3.79
C TYR A 262 4.66 7.83 -4.27
N ILE A 263 4.47 7.53 -5.55
CA ILE A 263 5.00 6.31 -6.17
C ILE A 263 6.53 6.29 -6.05
N ALA A 264 7.20 7.37 -6.44
CA ALA A 264 8.64 7.52 -6.34
C ALA A 264 9.15 7.32 -4.90
N ALA A 265 8.61 8.09 -3.95
CA ALA A 265 9.07 8.08 -2.58
C ALA A 265 8.87 6.72 -1.89
N MET A 266 7.70 6.11 -2.05
CA MET A 266 7.41 4.82 -1.41
C MET A 266 8.13 3.66 -2.09
N THR A 267 8.23 3.65 -3.42
CA THR A 267 9.00 2.63 -4.13
C THR A 267 10.47 2.68 -3.73
N ASN A 268 11.06 3.88 -3.74
CA ASN A 268 12.44 4.09 -3.29
C ASN A 268 12.65 3.59 -1.86
N ALA A 269 11.77 3.98 -0.95
CA ALA A 269 11.89 3.61 0.46
C ALA A 269 11.85 2.10 0.67
N TYR A 270 10.85 1.42 0.11
CA TYR A 270 10.73 -0.04 0.24
C TYR A 270 11.83 -0.79 -0.50
N LYS A 271 12.27 -0.31 -1.67
CA LYS A 271 13.38 -0.93 -2.40
C LYS A 271 14.69 -0.83 -1.63
N THR A 272 14.99 0.34 -1.07
CA THR A 272 16.18 0.55 -0.23
C THR A 272 16.13 -0.34 1.02
N ALA A 273 14.96 -0.44 1.67
CA ALA A 273 14.80 -1.30 2.84
C ALA A 273 14.97 -2.80 2.51
N VAL A 274 14.46 -3.27 1.37
CA VAL A 274 14.68 -4.66 0.90
C VAL A 274 16.16 -4.90 0.61
N ASN A 275 16.84 -3.96 -0.04
CA ASN A 275 18.29 -4.08 -0.29
C ASN A 275 19.06 -4.16 1.04
N GLN A 276 18.73 -3.33 2.02
CA GLN A 276 19.32 -3.39 3.37
C GLN A 276 19.08 -4.76 4.03
N TYR A 277 17.84 -5.28 3.95
CA TYR A 277 17.51 -6.62 4.43
C TYR A 277 18.38 -7.69 3.77
N MET A 278 18.57 -7.65 2.45
CA MET A 278 19.36 -8.64 1.73
C MET A 278 20.82 -8.65 2.17
N VAL A 279 21.38 -7.46 2.42
CA VAL A 279 22.76 -7.30 2.91
C VAL A 279 22.90 -7.80 4.36
N GLU A 280 22.03 -7.37 5.27
CA GLU A 280 22.11 -7.76 6.68
C GLU A 280 21.81 -9.24 6.93
N ARG A 281 20.96 -9.85 6.10
CA ARG A 281 20.76 -11.32 6.11
C ARG A 281 21.89 -12.08 5.39
N GLY A 282 22.86 -11.37 4.79
CA GLY A 282 24.00 -11.94 4.09
C GLY A 282 23.64 -12.69 2.81
N PHE A 283 22.57 -12.29 2.15
CA PHE A 283 22.18 -12.79 0.82
C PHE A 283 22.90 -12.06 -0.30
N GLU A 284 23.13 -10.75 -0.12
CA GLU A 284 23.83 -9.87 -1.07
C GLU A 284 24.95 -9.12 -0.36
N ASP A 285 25.95 -8.64 -1.11
CA ASP A 285 26.96 -7.68 -0.61
C ASP A 285 26.41 -6.23 -0.69
N ALA A 286 27.22 -5.26 -0.26
CA ALA A 286 26.82 -3.84 -0.27
C ALA A 286 26.60 -3.29 -1.70
N GLU A 287 27.18 -3.91 -2.70
CA GLU A 287 27.05 -3.57 -4.12
C GLU A 287 25.85 -4.29 -4.77
N GLY A 288 25.16 -5.18 -4.02
CA GLY A 288 23.98 -5.94 -4.48
C GLY A 288 24.32 -7.21 -5.25
N ASN A 289 25.58 -7.71 -5.17
CA ASN A 289 25.94 -8.99 -5.76
C ASN A 289 25.50 -10.14 -4.85
N GLU A 290 24.96 -11.20 -5.45
CA GLU A 290 24.52 -12.38 -4.70
C GLU A 290 25.70 -13.09 -4.02
N ILE A 291 25.60 -13.26 -2.68
CA ILE A 291 26.53 -14.06 -1.88
C ILE A 291 25.99 -15.49 -1.77
N LYS A 292 24.68 -15.63 -1.51
CA LYS A 292 23.97 -16.90 -1.44
C LYS A 292 22.51 -16.73 -1.92
N PRO A 293 21.89 -17.80 -2.44
CA PRO A 293 20.50 -17.74 -2.89
C PRO A 293 19.55 -17.31 -1.76
N PHE A 294 18.64 -16.41 -2.08
CA PHE A 294 17.59 -16.00 -1.15
C PHE A 294 16.66 -17.17 -0.81
N HIS A 295 16.36 -17.31 0.48
CA HIS A 295 15.31 -18.18 1.00
C HIS A 295 14.63 -17.50 2.18
N ASN A 296 13.34 -17.75 2.38
CA ASN A 296 12.62 -17.27 3.56
C ASN A 296 13.07 -18.05 4.81
N MET A 297 12.78 -17.47 5.98
CA MET A 297 13.23 -18.03 7.28
C MET A 297 12.23 -19.01 7.90
N VAL A 298 11.14 -19.33 7.20
CA VAL A 298 10.08 -20.21 7.72
C VAL A 298 10.58 -21.65 7.83
N ILE A 299 10.35 -22.26 8.98
CA ILE A 299 10.61 -23.68 9.24
C ILE A 299 9.39 -24.47 8.77
N ARG A 300 9.60 -25.39 7.83
CA ARG A 300 8.53 -26.19 7.22
C ARG A 300 8.27 -27.47 8.00
N PRO A 301 7.07 -28.10 7.85
CA PRO A 301 6.74 -29.36 8.55
C PRO A 301 7.69 -30.53 8.26
N ASP A 302 8.34 -30.54 7.12
CA ASP A 302 9.34 -31.53 6.69
C ASP A 302 10.78 -31.17 7.12
N ASP A 303 10.98 -29.99 7.70
CA ASP A 303 12.27 -29.57 8.25
C ASP A 303 12.52 -30.32 9.57
N PRO A 304 13.71 -30.92 9.78
CA PRO A 304 14.06 -31.59 11.03
C PRO A 304 13.89 -30.73 12.29
N ASP A 305 14.04 -29.43 12.15
CA ASP A 305 13.90 -28.46 13.25
C ASP A 305 12.42 -28.15 13.57
N PHE A 306 11.45 -28.57 12.74
CA PHE A 306 10.04 -28.20 12.91
C PHE A 306 9.46 -28.68 14.26
N ALA A 307 9.78 -29.90 14.67
CA ALA A 307 9.29 -30.48 15.92
C ALA A 307 9.80 -29.76 17.19
N ASN A 308 10.93 -29.06 17.08
CA ASN A 308 11.56 -28.28 18.14
C ASN A 308 11.38 -26.77 17.96
N ALA A 309 10.68 -26.36 16.90
CA ALA A 309 10.46 -24.96 16.62
C ALA A 309 9.51 -24.37 17.65
N VAL A 310 10.03 -23.50 18.50
CA VAL A 310 9.18 -22.65 19.35
C VAL A 310 8.69 -21.52 18.43
N PRO A 311 7.37 -21.23 18.39
CA PRO A 311 6.87 -20.04 17.72
C PRO A 311 7.67 -18.84 18.20
N ASP A 312 8.25 -18.10 17.27
CA ASP A 312 9.02 -16.91 17.63
C ASP A 312 8.12 -15.97 18.44
N ASN A 313 8.67 -15.44 19.54
CA ASN A 313 7.96 -14.46 20.35
C ASN A 313 7.88 -13.17 19.53
N ILE A 314 6.84 -13.02 18.73
CA ILE A 314 6.48 -11.81 17.99
C ILE A 314 6.45 -10.58 18.92
N GLU A 315 6.34 -10.82 20.25
CA GLU A 315 6.38 -9.79 21.29
C GLU A 315 7.67 -8.95 21.29
N HIS A 316 8.83 -9.49 20.91
CA HIS A 316 10.07 -8.72 20.90
C HIS A 316 10.09 -7.59 19.86
N ASN A 317 9.42 -7.76 18.74
CA ASN A 317 9.34 -6.74 17.70
C ASN A 317 8.06 -5.90 17.82
N ALA A 318 7.03 -6.41 18.49
CA ALA A 318 5.80 -5.66 18.75
C ALA A 318 6.07 -4.41 19.59
N ASP A 319 6.90 -4.48 20.60
CA ASP A 319 7.25 -3.33 21.44
C ASP A 319 8.03 -2.26 20.66
N LYS A 320 8.89 -2.67 19.73
CA LYS A 320 9.61 -1.75 18.83
C LYS A 320 8.71 -1.17 17.72
N ALA A 321 7.77 -1.97 17.21
CA ALA A 321 6.80 -1.54 16.21
C ALA A 321 5.98 -0.31 16.65
N PHE A 322 6.00 -0.01 17.94
CA PHE A 322 5.18 1.01 18.55
C PHE A 322 5.95 2.13 19.24
N ALA A 323 7.27 2.03 19.27
CA ALA A 323 8.14 3.04 19.89
C ALA A 323 8.10 4.42 19.19
N GLY A 324 7.60 4.49 17.97
CA GLY A 324 7.44 5.74 17.20
C GLY A 324 6.02 6.30 17.17
N VAL A 325 5.03 5.61 17.74
CA VAL A 325 3.69 6.16 17.94
C VAL A 325 3.65 6.77 19.32
N PRO A 326 3.43 8.11 19.49
CA PRO A 326 3.27 8.68 20.82
C PRO A 326 2.18 7.88 21.53
N ASP A 327 2.53 7.23 22.63
CA ASP A 327 1.54 6.71 23.55
C ASP A 327 0.58 7.85 23.85
N ALA A 328 -0.71 7.60 23.75
CA ALA A 328 -1.68 8.49 24.37
C ALA A 328 -1.22 8.60 25.82
N GLU A 329 -0.80 9.81 26.20
CA GLU A 329 -0.13 10.09 27.48
C GLU A 329 -0.74 9.24 28.59
N ASP A 330 0.14 8.52 29.29
CA ASP A 330 -0.19 7.76 30.48
C ASP A 330 -1.12 8.55 31.40
N GLY A 331 -2.31 8.03 31.62
CA GLY A 331 -3.24 8.51 32.64
C GLY A 331 -4.59 9.01 32.16
N GLN A 332 -4.81 9.21 30.88
CA GLN A 332 -6.16 9.24 30.36
C GLN A 332 -6.45 7.85 29.77
N ALA A 333 -7.18 7.05 30.55
CA ALA A 333 -7.85 5.87 30.00
C ALA A 333 -8.38 6.25 28.62
N ALA A 334 -8.00 5.48 27.59
CA ALA A 334 -8.54 5.65 26.25
C ALA A 334 -10.03 5.94 26.43
N PRO A 335 -10.57 7.05 25.89
CA PRO A 335 -11.92 7.44 26.20
C PRO A 335 -12.72 6.17 26.04
N GLN A 336 -13.32 5.73 27.16
CA GLN A 336 -14.16 4.53 27.13
C GLN A 336 -15.09 4.86 26.00
N VAL A 337 -15.00 4.10 24.91
CA VAL A 337 -16.02 4.13 23.89
C VAL A 337 -17.26 3.97 24.71
N ASN A 338 -17.97 5.07 24.94
CA ASN A 338 -19.26 5.01 25.55
C ASN A 338 -20.02 4.12 24.57
N THR A 339 -19.99 2.84 24.85
CA THR A 339 -21.00 1.94 24.34
C THR A 339 -22.25 2.71 24.62
N VAL A 340 -22.91 3.19 23.56
CA VAL A 340 -24.22 3.76 23.67
C VAL A 340 -25.00 2.67 24.40
N HIS A 341 -25.05 2.80 25.72
CA HIS A 341 -26.06 2.11 26.48
C HIS A 341 -27.34 2.71 25.91
N CYS A 342 -28.03 1.96 25.06
CA CYS A 342 -29.44 2.09 24.87
C CYS A 342 -30.09 1.72 26.23
N ALA A 343 -29.79 2.57 27.22
CA ALA A 343 -30.47 2.55 28.50
C ALA A 343 -31.71 3.41 28.30
N ASN A 344 -32.83 2.74 28.37
CA ASN A 344 -34.15 3.29 28.54
C ASN A 344 -34.74 4.05 27.33
N ILE A 345 -35.18 3.31 26.33
CA ILE A 345 -36.47 3.65 25.73
C ILE A 345 -37.50 3.18 26.76
N GLY A 346 -37.78 4.08 27.73
CA GLY A 346 -38.84 3.91 28.68
C GLY A 346 -40.18 4.08 27.99
N ASN A 347 -41.06 3.11 28.18
CA ASN A 347 -42.50 3.18 28.14
C ASN A 347 -43.15 3.89 26.95
N ALA A 348 -43.35 3.14 25.87
CA ALA A 348 -44.58 3.18 25.16
C ALA A 348 -45.28 1.83 25.46
N ASP A 349 -46.44 1.89 26.09
CA ASP A 349 -47.38 0.80 26.19
C ASP A 349 -47.68 0.27 24.80
N ASP A 350 -47.07 -0.81 24.44
CA ASP A 350 -47.56 -1.79 23.46
C ASP A 350 -46.73 -3.07 23.59
N GLY A 351 -47.46 -4.12 23.85
CA GLY A 351 -47.04 -5.40 24.31
C GLY A 351 -45.82 -6.01 23.65
N ASN A 352 -44.91 -6.40 24.48
CA ASN A 352 -44.12 -7.61 24.34
C ASN A 352 -43.01 -7.63 23.30
N LEU A 353 -42.00 -6.78 23.48
CA LEU A 353 -40.62 -7.09 23.03
C LEU A 353 -39.63 -6.54 24.06
N SER A 354 -39.58 -7.16 25.23
CA SER A 354 -38.48 -6.98 26.15
C SER A 354 -37.25 -7.67 25.56
N TYR A 355 -36.48 -6.95 24.74
CA TYR A 355 -35.10 -7.27 24.54
C TYR A 355 -34.36 -6.95 25.85
N HIS A 356 -34.47 -7.87 26.81
CA HIS A 356 -33.48 -7.95 27.87
C HIS A 356 -32.15 -8.30 27.18
N ALA A 357 -31.40 -7.29 26.80
CA ALA A 357 -29.96 -7.42 26.68
C ALA A 357 -29.45 -7.74 28.10
N ARG A 358 -29.67 -8.97 28.59
CA ARG A 358 -28.78 -9.54 29.57
C ARG A 358 -27.39 -9.41 28.94
N SER A 359 -26.58 -8.52 29.50
CA SER A 359 -25.13 -8.63 29.37
C SER A 359 -24.72 -9.91 30.13
N THR A 360 -25.16 -11.08 29.66
CA THR A 360 -24.30 -12.20 29.74
C THR A 360 -23.06 -11.71 29.01
N ARG A 361 -21.97 -11.35 29.75
CA ARG A 361 -20.66 -11.66 29.27
C ARG A 361 -20.79 -13.11 28.75
N ARG A 362 -21.21 -13.29 27.51
CA ARG A 362 -20.73 -14.38 26.74
C ARG A 362 -19.23 -14.15 26.85
N LYS A 363 -18.52 -14.92 27.68
CA LYS A 363 -17.18 -15.30 27.33
C LYS A 363 -17.31 -15.49 25.84
N SER A 364 -16.70 -14.62 25.03
CA SER A 364 -16.58 -14.91 23.65
C SER A 364 -16.09 -16.35 23.66
N ASN A 365 -16.94 -17.28 23.27
CA ASN A 365 -16.44 -18.42 22.59
C ASN A 365 -15.89 -17.80 21.29
N THR A 366 -14.78 -17.09 21.35
CA THR A 366 -13.73 -17.32 20.41
C THR A 366 -13.74 -18.82 20.36
N ALA A 367 -14.24 -19.40 19.27
CA ALA A 367 -14.18 -20.83 19.07
C ALA A 367 -12.77 -21.16 19.52
N ALA A 368 -12.65 -21.76 20.72
CA ALA A 368 -11.34 -22.11 21.28
C ALA A 368 -10.70 -22.80 20.11
N GLU A 369 -9.61 -22.28 19.58
CA GLU A 369 -9.04 -22.77 18.36
C GLU A 369 -9.07 -24.28 18.50
N ILE A 370 -10.01 -24.94 17.80
CA ILE A 370 -10.09 -26.40 17.79
C ILE A 370 -8.98 -26.76 16.83
N LEU A 371 -7.74 -26.58 17.33
CA LEU A 371 -6.59 -27.05 16.62
C LEU A 371 -6.59 -28.58 16.77
N PRO A 372 -6.40 -29.33 15.69
CA PRO A 372 -6.07 -30.75 15.80
C PRO A 372 -4.96 -30.96 16.80
N GLU A 373 -4.95 -32.08 17.55
CA GLU A 373 -3.91 -32.37 18.54
C GLU A 373 -2.48 -32.35 17.97
N ASP A 374 -2.37 -32.58 16.67
CA ASP A 374 -1.11 -32.58 15.90
C ASP A 374 -0.85 -31.25 15.16
N TRP A 375 -1.68 -30.21 15.39
CA TRP A 375 -1.46 -28.91 14.79
C TRP A 375 -0.34 -28.16 15.48
N HIS A 376 0.66 -27.77 14.70
CA HIS A 376 1.74 -26.90 15.13
C HIS A 376 1.81 -25.68 14.24
N HIS A 377 1.87 -24.49 14.85
CA HIS A 377 2.15 -23.25 14.15
C HIS A 377 3.55 -23.29 13.54
N ALA A 378 3.69 -22.74 12.34
CA ALA A 378 4.99 -22.59 11.73
C ALA A 378 5.82 -21.55 12.50
N ALA A 379 7.12 -21.83 12.63
CA ALA A 379 8.08 -20.91 13.21
C ALA A 379 8.98 -20.31 12.14
N VAL A 380 9.73 -19.28 12.51
CA VAL A 380 10.83 -18.72 11.71
C VAL A 380 12.15 -18.94 12.42
N ARG A 381 13.22 -19.07 11.65
CA ARG A 381 14.58 -19.10 12.23
C ARG A 381 14.87 -17.71 12.81
N PRO A 382 15.27 -17.64 14.09
CA PRO A 382 15.56 -16.35 14.72
C PRO A 382 16.66 -15.60 13.95
N ALA A 383 16.44 -14.31 13.73
CA ALA A 383 17.42 -13.42 13.13
C ALA A 383 17.33 -12.03 13.78
N PRO A 384 18.43 -11.27 13.83
CA PRO A 384 18.41 -9.91 14.34
C PRO A 384 17.45 -9.03 13.52
N HIS A 385 16.83 -8.04 14.18
CA HIS A 385 16.04 -7.04 13.47
C HIS A 385 16.93 -6.23 12.51
N VAL A 386 16.40 -5.92 11.32
CA VAL A 386 17.09 -5.12 10.30
C VAL A 386 16.92 -3.63 10.62
N GLU A 387 18.01 -3.00 10.99
CA GLU A 387 17.99 -1.56 11.33
C GLU A 387 18.05 -0.70 10.06
N LEU A 388 17.04 0.15 9.88
CA LEU A 388 16.99 1.10 8.78
C LEU A 388 17.60 2.47 9.20
N PRO A 389 18.24 3.20 8.29
CA PRO A 389 18.73 4.55 8.59
C PRO A 389 17.57 5.54 8.81
N ASP A 390 17.78 6.53 9.68
CA ASP A 390 16.71 7.47 10.09
C ASP A 390 16.07 8.21 8.92
N TRP A 391 16.86 8.62 7.93
CA TRP A 391 16.32 9.30 6.75
C TRP A 391 15.26 8.44 6.03
N LEU A 392 15.45 7.10 6.02
CA LEU A 392 14.56 6.16 5.38
C LEU A 392 13.26 5.98 6.19
N LYS A 393 13.36 5.90 7.51
CA LYS A 393 12.21 5.83 8.43
C LYS A 393 11.30 7.07 8.31
N GLU A 394 11.88 8.23 7.95
CA GLU A 394 11.14 9.48 7.76
C GLU A 394 10.38 9.56 6.43
N GLU A 395 10.75 8.79 5.40
CA GLU A 395 10.19 8.93 4.05
C GLU A 395 8.65 8.75 3.99
N PRO A 396 8.02 7.81 4.70
CA PRO A 396 6.57 7.69 4.74
C PRO A 396 5.86 8.96 5.24
N TYR A 397 6.50 9.72 6.12
CA TYR A 397 5.93 10.96 6.69
C TYR A 397 6.13 12.20 5.79
N LYS A 398 6.88 12.06 4.71
CA LYS A 398 7.12 13.13 3.72
C LYS A 398 6.11 13.11 2.56
N VAL A 399 5.26 12.11 2.46
CA VAL A 399 4.13 12.06 1.52
C VAL A 399 2.82 12.42 2.20
N ALA A 400 1.75 12.62 1.43
CA ALA A 400 0.42 12.82 2.00
C ALA A 400 -0.12 11.49 2.53
N HIS A 401 -0.38 11.42 3.84
CA HIS A 401 -0.79 10.22 4.54
C HIS A 401 -1.85 10.51 5.61
N ARG A 402 -2.54 9.48 6.07
CA ARG A 402 -3.28 9.45 7.34
C ARG A 402 -2.35 8.92 8.43
N ASP A 403 -2.83 8.84 9.68
CA ASP A 403 -2.07 8.16 10.72
C ASP A 403 -1.70 6.75 10.26
N TYR A 404 -0.51 6.32 10.60
CA TYR A 404 -0.02 5.01 10.23
C TYR A 404 -0.29 3.96 11.31
N SER A 405 -0.45 2.73 10.88
CA SER A 405 -0.49 1.52 11.69
C SER A 405 0.19 0.38 10.93
N THR A 406 0.53 -0.68 11.63
CA THR A 406 1.01 -1.94 11.03
C THR A 406 -0.12 -2.83 10.49
N GLY A 407 -1.36 -2.31 10.44
CA GLY A 407 -2.52 -3.12 10.09
C GLY A 407 -2.75 -4.25 11.11
N PHE A 408 -3.06 -5.44 10.61
CA PHE A 408 -3.36 -6.61 11.43
C PHE A 408 -2.15 -7.53 11.66
N TYR A 409 -0.96 -7.18 11.15
CA TYR A 409 0.20 -8.07 11.23
C TYR A 409 0.63 -8.40 12.68
N TYR A 410 0.36 -7.50 13.63
CA TYR A 410 0.65 -7.69 15.04
C TYR A 410 -0.66 -7.73 15.85
N PRO A 411 -1.16 -8.93 16.22
CA PRO A 411 -2.48 -9.10 16.85
C PRO A 411 -2.58 -8.55 18.27
N GLN A 412 -1.44 -8.31 18.94
CA GLN A 412 -1.38 -7.76 20.29
C GLN A 412 -1.94 -6.34 20.36
N ARG A 413 -1.99 -5.63 19.25
CA ARG A 413 -2.54 -4.29 19.17
C ARG A 413 -3.87 -4.28 18.43
N LYS A 414 -4.88 -3.71 19.07
CA LYS A 414 -6.17 -3.49 18.43
C LYS A 414 -6.00 -2.46 17.30
N VAL A 415 -6.32 -2.86 16.08
CA VAL A 415 -6.43 -1.93 14.96
C VAL A 415 -7.52 -0.92 15.28
N THR A 416 -7.16 0.35 15.32
CA THR A 416 -8.07 1.45 15.66
C THR A 416 -8.43 2.28 14.44
N GLN A 417 -9.47 3.09 14.59
CA GLN A 417 -9.85 4.09 13.61
C GLN A 417 -9.66 5.47 14.23
N ARG A 418 -9.25 6.43 13.41
CA ARG A 418 -9.19 7.82 13.86
C ARG A 418 -10.50 8.50 13.54
N THR A 419 -11.28 8.75 14.59
CA THR A 419 -12.59 9.39 14.52
C THR A 419 -12.51 10.90 14.75
N ASP A 420 -11.37 11.39 15.22
CA ASP A 420 -11.11 12.79 15.57
C ASP A 420 -10.71 13.69 14.40
N ARG A 421 -10.21 13.09 13.32
CA ARG A 421 -9.83 13.88 12.13
C ARG A 421 -10.08 13.16 10.82
N ALA A 422 -10.41 13.94 9.80
CA ALA A 422 -10.55 13.46 8.43
C ALA A 422 -9.34 13.83 7.60
N GLY A 423 -9.13 13.00 6.59
CA GLY A 423 -8.30 13.36 5.46
C GLY A 423 -6.83 13.08 5.67
N TYR A 424 -6.11 13.43 4.62
CA TYR A 424 -4.68 13.32 4.55
C TYR A 424 -4.04 14.60 5.09
N PHE A 425 -2.93 14.44 5.79
CA PHE A 425 -2.07 15.56 6.14
C PHE A 425 -0.69 15.37 5.49
N ARG A 426 0.04 16.46 5.38
CA ARG A 426 1.38 16.49 4.81
C ARG A 426 2.18 17.62 5.41
N SER A 427 3.46 17.41 5.61
CA SER A 427 4.45 18.43 5.99
C SER A 427 5.37 18.82 4.83
N TRP A 428 5.24 18.15 3.68
CA TRP A 428 6.07 18.36 2.49
C TRP A 428 5.22 18.52 1.24
N LEU A 429 5.73 19.32 0.30
CA LEU A 429 5.15 19.56 -1.01
C LEU A 429 6.15 19.25 -2.11
N VAL A 430 5.69 18.65 -3.20
CA VAL A 430 6.47 18.61 -4.45
C VAL A 430 6.47 20.01 -5.03
N VAL A 431 7.65 20.58 -5.19
CA VAL A 431 7.83 21.92 -5.75
C VAL A 431 8.25 21.87 -7.22
N GLY A 432 8.88 20.78 -7.65
CA GLY A 432 9.30 20.62 -9.03
C GLY A 432 9.68 19.19 -9.37
N GLU A 433 10.09 19.04 -10.61
CA GLU A 433 10.58 17.81 -11.19
C GLU A 433 11.74 18.14 -12.13
N ALA A 434 12.87 17.46 -11.99
CA ALA A 434 14.03 17.62 -12.85
C ALA A 434 13.71 17.16 -14.27
N LEU A 435 14.07 17.97 -15.26
CA LEU A 435 13.96 17.62 -16.68
C LEU A 435 15.33 17.25 -17.26
N SER A 436 16.35 18.06 -16.95
CA SER A 436 17.72 17.79 -17.40
C SER A 436 18.71 18.58 -16.55
N TRP A 437 19.92 18.07 -16.46
CA TRP A 437 21.05 18.77 -15.85
C TRP A 437 22.15 18.97 -16.89
N SER A 438 22.81 20.15 -16.86
CA SER A 438 23.98 20.46 -17.68
C SER A 438 25.13 20.89 -16.78
N PRO A 439 26.39 20.49 -17.08
CA PRO A 439 27.57 20.97 -16.36
C PRO A 439 27.94 22.43 -16.68
N ASP A 440 27.27 23.05 -17.66
CA ASP A 440 27.55 24.42 -18.09
C ASP A 440 27.34 25.43 -16.95
N GLU A 441 28.08 26.52 -16.95
CA GLU A 441 28.02 27.61 -15.96
C GLU A 441 28.19 27.13 -14.50
N GLY A 442 28.95 26.04 -14.25
CA GLY A 442 29.16 25.46 -12.92
C GLY A 442 28.03 24.52 -12.47
N GLY A 443 27.20 24.10 -13.40
CA GLY A 443 26.04 23.22 -13.21
C GLY A 443 24.71 23.97 -13.22
N ARG A 444 23.79 23.49 -14.08
CA ARG A 444 22.44 24.06 -14.20
C ARG A 444 21.40 22.95 -14.32
N LEU A 445 20.41 23.01 -13.43
CA LEU A 445 19.28 22.10 -13.42
C LEU A 445 18.07 22.78 -14.07
N THR A 446 17.57 22.19 -15.16
CA THR A 446 16.28 22.55 -15.77
C THR A 446 15.19 21.69 -15.14
N MET A 447 14.11 22.32 -14.73
CA MET A 447 13.02 21.67 -13.99
C MET A 447 11.65 22.20 -14.42
N MET A 448 10.63 21.39 -14.15
CA MET A 448 9.23 21.81 -14.30
C MET A 448 8.63 22.06 -12.92
N SER A 449 8.05 23.24 -12.73
CA SER A 449 7.42 23.61 -11.46
C SER A 449 6.14 22.82 -11.20
N ARG A 450 5.91 22.47 -9.95
CA ARG A 450 4.66 21.91 -9.42
C ARG A 450 4.02 22.81 -8.37
N ASN A 451 4.82 23.56 -7.66
CA ASN A 451 4.45 24.58 -6.69
C ASN A 451 5.47 25.72 -6.76
N LYS A 452 5.25 26.76 -5.92
CA LYS A 452 6.13 27.92 -5.83
C LYS A 452 7.57 27.50 -5.52
N ILE A 453 8.52 28.11 -6.25
CA ILE A 453 9.96 28.05 -5.98
C ILE A 453 10.48 29.49 -5.91
N GLU A 454 11.26 29.77 -4.89
CA GLU A 454 11.86 31.08 -4.63
C GLU A 454 13.28 30.97 -4.06
N PRO A 455 14.09 32.01 -4.22
CA PRO A 455 15.42 32.09 -3.63
C PRO A 455 15.43 31.83 -2.13
N GLY A 456 16.48 31.19 -1.63
CA GLY A 456 16.64 30.82 -0.23
C GLY A 456 15.79 29.63 0.24
N GLN A 457 14.91 29.10 -0.63
CA GLN A 457 14.07 27.96 -0.27
C GLN A 457 14.90 26.68 -0.11
N GLN A 458 14.66 25.96 1.00
CA GLN A 458 15.24 24.65 1.23
C GLN A 458 14.44 23.60 0.46
N VAL A 459 15.10 22.83 -0.37
CA VAL A 459 14.53 21.73 -1.15
C VAL A 459 15.31 20.44 -0.93
N GLU A 460 14.70 19.31 -1.21
CA GLU A 460 15.34 18.01 -1.28
C GLU A 460 15.12 17.39 -2.67
N PHE A 461 16.18 16.87 -3.26
CA PHE A 461 16.10 16.01 -4.45
C PHE A 461 15.96 14.57 -3.99
N LEU A 462 14.92 13.89 -4.44
CA LEU A 462 14.67 12.49 -4.14
C LEU A 462 15.46 11.61 -5.12
N LEU A 463 16.63 11.16 -4.72
CA LEU A 463 17.49 10.31 -5.53
C LEU A 463 17.15 8.82 -5.31
N ALA A 464 17.22 8.03 -6.37
CA ALA A 464 16.93 6.60 -6.29
C ALA A 464 18.05 5.85 -5.56
N GLY A 465 17.71 5.10 -4.49
CA GLY A 465 18.66 4.29 -3.71
C GLY A 465 19.56 5.08 -2.77
N GLU A 466 19.42 6.42 -2.70
CA GLU A 466 20.28 7.28 -1.91
C GLU A 466 19.48 8.16 -0.93
N PRO A 467 20.14 8.67 0.14
CA PRO A 467 19.55 9.70 0.99
C PRO A 467 19.13 10.91 0.16
N PRO A 468 18.02 11.57 0.49
CA PRO A 468 17.60 12.79 -0.19
C PRO A 468 18.70 13.87 -0.13
N LEU A 469 19.03 14.44 -1.28
CA LEU A 469 20.04 15.50 -1.37
C LEU A 469 19.39 16.85 -1.01
N ALA A 470 19.78 17.40 0.14
CA ALA A 470 19.34 18.73 0.57
C ALA A 470 20.05 19.83 -0.25
N TYR A 471 19.27 20.81 -0.67
CA TYR A 471 19.77 21.92 -1.47
C TYR A 471 19.03 23.24 -1.13
N THR A 472 19.78 24.33 -1.10
CA THR A 472 19.19 25.68 -0.98
C THR A 472 19.14 26.34 -2.34
N VAL A 473 17.94 26.75 -2.77
CA VAL A 473 17.79 27.51 -4.03
C VAL A 473 18.60 28.80 -3.93
N PRO A 474 19.53 29.06 -4.85
CA PRO A 474 20.37 30.24 -4.77
C PRO A 474 19.58 31.56 -4.81
N ASP A 475 20.12 32.61 -4.19
CA ASP A 475 19.50 33.95 -4.16
C ASP A 475 19.38 34.60 -5.54
N SER A 476 20.16 34.12 -6.51
CA SER A 476 20.14 34.63 -7.88
C SER A 476 20.36 33.49 -8.88
N GLY A 477 20.06 33.75 -10.14
CA GLY A 477 20.31 32.80 -11.23
C GLY A 477 19.12 31.93 -11.62
N LEU A 478 17.92 32.17 -11.05
CA LEU A 478 16.69 31.60 -11.59
C LEU A 478 16.44 32.18 -12.99
N ARG A 479 16.15 31.31 -13.96
CA ARG A 479 15.82 31.72 -15.33
C ARG A 479 14.57 30.98 -15.81
N ASP A 480 13.71 31.70 -16.55
CA ASP A 480 12.58 31.09 -17.23
C ASP A 480 13.02 30.19 -18.41
N ALA A 481 12.06 29.65 -19.16
CA ALA A 481 12.33 28.78 -20.31
C ALA A 481 13.09 29.50 -21.45
N ASP A 482 12.95 30.82 -21.54
CA ASP A 482 13.62 31.66 -22.54
C ASP A 482 15.00 32.14 -22.06
N GLY A 483 15.41 31.77 -20.84
CA GLY A 483 16.71 32.14 -20.25
C GLY A 483 16.71 33.50 -19.54
N ASN A 484 15.58 34.19 -19.43
CA ASN A 484 15.49 35.48 -18.74
C ASN A 484 15.51 35.30 -17.23
N PRO A 485 16.19 36.20 -16.49
CA PRO A 485 16.19 36.15 -15.02
C PRO A 485 14.78 36.37 -14.45
N VAL A 486 14.41 35.56 -13.48
CA VAL A 486 13.14 35.67 -12.76
C VAL A 486 13.35 35.67 -11.24
N ALA A 487 12.51 36.40 -10.51
CA ALA A 487 12.61 36.50 -9.06
C ALA A 487 12.05 35.28 -8.33
N ALA A 488 11.04 34.62 -8.89
CA ALA A 488 10.41 33.41 -8.36
C ALA A 488 9.57 32.73 -9.44
N ILE A 489 9.29 31.46 -9.27
CA ILE A 489 8.36 30.69 -10.10
C ILE A 489 7.10 30.42 -9.26
N ASN A 490 5.98 30.98 -9.68
CA ASN A 490 4.73 30.91 -8.91
C ASN A 490 3.67 29.99 -9.52
N ASN A 491 3.78 29.64 -10.81
CA ASN A 491 2.78 28.88 -11.54
C ASN A 491 3.23 27.42 -11.74
N PRO A 492 2.33 26.44 -11.64
CA PRO A 492 2.65 25.06 -11.98
C PRO A 492 2.87 24.87 -13.47
N ALA A 493 3.57 23.80 -13.84
CA ALA A 493 3.90 23.41 -15.21
C ALA A 493 4.74 24.41 -16.02
N HIS A 494 5.46 25.32 -15.34
CA HIS A 494 6.45 26.19 -15.99
C HIS A 494 7.81 25.51 -16.00
N VAL A 495 8.47 25.54 -17.16
CA VAL A 495 9.88 25.14 -17.31
C VAL A 495 10.76 26.32 -16.90
N PHE A 496 11.75 26.04 -16.09
CA PHE A 496 12.70 27.04 -15.61
C PHE A 496 14.01 26.34 -15.22
N SER A 497 15.05 27.11 -14.94
CA SER A 497 16.33 26.55 -14.51
C SER A 497 16.91 27.30 -13.31
N ILE A 498 17.70 26.55 -12.53
CA ILE A 498 18.44 27.06 -11.38
C ILE A 498 19.92 26.64 -11.48
N PRO A 499 20.84 27.45 -10.96
CA PRO A 499 22.19 26.95 -10.71
C PRO A 499 22.11 25.72 -9.81
N CYS A 500 22.82 24.66 -10.13
CA CYS A 500 22.88 23.43 -9.33
C CYS A 500 24.18 22.69 -9.66
N PRO A 501 25.13 22.60 -8.74
CA PRO A 501 26.40 21.92 -8.99
C PRO A 501 26.28 20.39 -8.99
N HIS A 502 25.12 19.87 -8.56
CA HIS A 502 24.87 18.44 -8.45
C HIS A 502 24.25 17.91 -9.77
N ASN A 503 24.76 16.80 -10.26
CA ASN A 503 24.15 16.09 -11.39
C ASN A 503 22.85 15.41 -10.89
N VAL A 504 21.72 16.05 -11.14
CA VAL A 504 20.39 15.54 -10.78
C VAL A 504 19.77 14.86 -11.99
N PRO A 505 19.47 13.56 -11.92
CA PRO A 505 18.85 12.82 -13.03
C PRO A 505 17.48 13.40 -13.43
N ALA A 506 17.13 13.25 -14.70
CA ALA A 506 15.78 13.57 -15.16
C ALA A 506 14.72 12.74 -14.37
N ASN A 507 13.52 13.26 -14.27
CA ASN A 507 12.39 12.70 -13.50
C ASN A 507 12.58 12.70 -11.97
N THR A 508 13.68 13.23 -11.44
CA THR A 508 13.89 13.39 -9.99
C THR A 508 12.83 14.32 -9.41
N ALA A 509 12.08 13.83 -8.42
CA ALA A 509 11.13 14.65 -7.68
C ALA A 509 11.86 15.61 -6.73
N ILE A 510 11.40 16.86 -6.69
CA ILE A 510 11.97 17.92 -5.86
C ILE A 510 10.89 18.36 -4.88
N ARG A 511 11.20 18.33 -3.59
CA ARG A 511 10.25 18.63 -2.52
C ARG A 511 10.76 19.69 -1.56
N SER A 512 9.85 20.34 -0.86
CA SER A 512 10.15 21.33 0.18
C SER A 512 9.17 21.21 1.33
N ARG A 513 9.58 21.62 2.52
CA ARG A 513 8.67 21.70 3.68
C ARG A 513 7.57 22.73 3.43
N THR A 514 6.37 22.46 3.93
CA THR A 514 5.24 23.38 3.85
C THR A 514 4.75 23.77 5.24
N LYS A 515 4.29 25.02 5.37
CA LYS A 515 3.61 25.49 6.57
C LYS A 515 2.15 25.01 6.64
N GLN A 516 1.61 24.51 5.55
CA GLN A 516 0.23 24.03 5.44
C GLN A 516 0.17 22.54 5.80
N ALA A 517 -0.01 22.24 7.08
CA ALA A 517 0.00 20.86 7.59
C ALA A 517 -1.22 20.01 7.17
N THR A 518 -2.35 20.62 6.81
CA THR A 518 -3.59 19.89 6.50
C THR A 518 -4.00 20.12 5.05
N LEU A 519 -4.28 19.05 4.31
CA LEU A 519 -4.99 19.15 3.05
C LEU A 519 -6.44 19.51 3.36
N LYS A 520 -6.93 20.66 2.89
CA LYS A 520 -8.36 20.90 2.86
C LYS A 520 -8.98 19.81 1.99
N ALA A 521 -9.96 19.09 2.52
CA ALA A 521 -10.81 18.25 1.69
C ALA A 521 -11.57 19.21 0.75
N GLU A 522 -11.25 19.17 -0.53
CA GLU A 522 -12.08 19.77 -1.58
C GLU A 522 -13.32 18.92 -1.82
#